data_9c71c8af8dfd7bec25d6ac8acf5c83d9
#
_entry.id   9c71c8af8dfd7bec25d6ac8acf5c83d9
#
_cell.length_a   1.000
_cell.length_b   1.000
_cell.length_c   1.000
_cell.angle_alpha   90.00
_cell.angle_beta   90.00
_cell.angle_gamma   90.00
#
_symmetry.space_group_name_H-M   'P 1'
#
loop_
_entity.id
_entity.type
_entity.pdbx_description
1 polymer ?
#
loop_
_entity_poly.entity_id
_entity_poly.type
_entity_poly.pdbx_seq_one_letter_code
_entity_poly.pdbx_strand_id
1 'polypeptide(L)'
;GSSIGGFHALEWAIMEGDVIRHAAFIATAPRVSPWLSAWMEVQRMALETDPTFRACKDLRGGQKGLETARAISLISYRSFDGYNLTQYETNDDCLFASRAASYERYQGEKLVNRGFDAYSYYYLLHCVDSQNVGRHRGGIVHALAQIKAKSIVIAITSDGLFPPCESKDWAQYIPNSQYFQIESRF
;
A
#
# COMPACT_ATOMS: atom_id res chain seq x y z
N GLY A 1 -5.38 12.54 0.91
CA GLY A 1 -4.77 11.50 0.10
C GLY A 1 -4.96 10.12 0.70
N SER A 2 -4.88 9.05 -0.11
CA SER A 2 -4.97 7.66 0.35
C SER A 2 -3.69 6.90 0.03
N SER A 3 -3.34 5.90 0.87
CA SER A 3 -2.14 5.05 0.69
C SER A 3 -0.88 5.92 0.48
N ILE A 4 -0.10 5.71 -0.58
CA ILE A 4 1.05 6.56 -0.98
C ILE A 4 0.64 8.03 -1.14
N GLY A 5 -0.54 8.31 -1.69
CA GLY A 5 -1.07 9.69 -1.75
C GLY A 5 -1.32 10.30 -0.38
N GLY A 6 -1.58 9.47 0.63
CA GLY A 6 -1.64 9.88 2.04
C GLY A 6 -0.27 10.24 2.61
N PHE A 7 0.80 9.53 2.20
CA PHE A 7 2.17 9.89 2.57
C PHE A 7 2.51 11.31 2.11
N HIS A 8 2.22 11.62 0.83
CA HIS A 8 2.42 12.96 0.29
C HIS A 8 1.56 13.99 1.01
N ALA A 9 0.29 13.66 1.30
CA ALA A 9 -0.59 14.57 2.01
C ALA A 9 -0.10 14.90 3.43
N LEU A 10 0.47 13.92 4.15
CA LEU A 10 1.09 14.14 5.46
C LEU A 10 2.31 15.05 5.37
N GLU A 11 3.23 14.78 4.42
CA GLU A 11 4.40 15.62 4.21
C GLU A 11 4.00 17.06 3.87
N TRP A 12 3.05 17.24 2.96
CA TRP A 12 2.56 18.58 2.59
C TRP A 12 1.90 19.30 3.76
N ALA A 13 1.06 18.60 4.54
CA ALA A 13 0.41 19.20 5.70
C ALA A 13 1.41 19.65 6.78
N ILE A 14 2.57 18.98 6.90
CA ILE A 14 3.65 19.36 7.80
C ILE A 14 4.46 20.53 7.22
N MET A 15 4.84 20.46 5.94
CA MET A 15 5.73 21.44 5.31
C MET A 15 5.01 22.75 5.01
N GLU A 16 3.76 22.69 4.58
CA GLU A 16 2.97 23.81 4.08
C GLU A 16 1.78 24.13 5.02
N GLY A 17 2.05 24.06 6.33
CA GLY A 17 1.01 24.20 7.36
C GLY A 17 0.24 25.53 7.34
N ASP A 18 0.78 26.60 6.76
CA ASP A 18 0.09 27.88 6.61
C ASP A 18 -0.83 27.94 5.38
N VAL A 19 -0.60 27.06 4.40
CA VAL A 19 -1.37 27.00 3.15
C VAL A 19 -2.47 25.94 3.24
N ILE A 20 -2.14 24.77 3.80
CA ILE A 20 -3.07 23.64 3.89
C ILE A 20 -4.02 23.85 5.06
N ARG A 21 -5.27 24.15 4.76
CA ARG A 21 -6.32 24.39 5.77
C ARG A 21 -7.07 23.13 6.19
N HIS A 22 -7.22 22.17 5.27
CA HIS A 22 -7.93 20.92 5.50
C HIS A 22 -7.17 19.76 4.89
N ALA A 23 -7.12 18.63 5.58
CA ALA A 23 -6.45 17.44 5.11
C ALA A 23 -7.27 16.18 5.43
N ALA A 24 -7.27 15.22 4.51
CA ALA A 24 -7.83 13.89 4.71
C ALA A 24 -6.75 12.83 4.46
N PHE A 25 -6.53 11.98 5.45
CA PHE A 25 -5.57 10.88 5.43
C PHE A 25 -6.33 9.57 5.50
N ILE A 26 -6.31 8.78 4.42
CA ILE A 26 -7.15 7.60 4.26
C ILE A 26 -6.27 6.38 4.05
N ALA A 27 -6.41 5.33 4.87
CA ALA A 27 -5.64 4.09 4.73
C ALA A 27 -4.16 4.38 4.44
N THR A 28 -3.49 5.04 5.38
CA THR A 28 -2.13 5.54 5.24
C THR A 28 -1.43 5.60 6.61
N ALA A 29 -0.13 5.89 6.63
CA ALA A 29 0.65 5.97 7.86
C ALA A 29 1.71 7.08 7.79
N PRO A 30 2.12 7.66 8.94
CA PRO A 30 3.21 8.63 9.01
C PRO A 30 4.58 7.98 8.83
N ARG A 31 4.67 6.67 9.03
CA ARG A 31 5.86 5.85 8.83
C ARG A 31 5.43 4.44 8.41
N VAL A 32 6.19 3.84 7.51
CA VAL A 32 5.99 2.43 7.14
C VAL A 32 6.21 1.53 8.35
N SER A 33 5.23 0.64 8.60
CA SER A 33 5.37 -0.40 9.62
C SER A 33 6.26 -1.55 9.13
N PRO A 34 6.87 -2.34 10.03
CA PRO A 34 7.58 -3.56 9.64
C PRO A 34 6.73 -4.53 8.83
N TRP A 35 5.43 -4.59 9.10
CA TRP A 35 4.47 -5.40 8.35
C TRP A 35 4.35 -4.96 6.90
N LEU A 36 4.13 -3.66 6.66
CA LEU A 36 4.05 -3.11 5.31
C LEU A 36 5.38 -3.27 4.57
N SER A 37 6.52 -3.02 5.24
CA SER A 37 7.85 -3.20 4.66
C SER A 37 8.10 -4.67 4.24
N ALA A 38 7.62 -5.65 5.02
CA ALA A 38 7.72 -7.06 4.65
C ALA A 38 6.94 -7.35 3.35
N TRP A 39 5.72 -6.81 3.18
CA TRP A 39 4.98 -6.92 1.92
C TRP A 39 5.69 -6.27 0.74
N MET A 40 6.38 -5.15 0.95
CA MET A 40 7.18 -4.52 -0.11
C MET A 40 8.39 -5.37 -0.47
N GLU A 41 9.05 -5.97 0.52
CA GLU A 41 10.26 -6.78 0.31
C GLU A 41 9.98 -8.07 -0.47
N VAL A 42 8.93 -8.82 -0.14
CA VAL A 42 8.61 -10.05 -0.89
C VAL A 42 8.29 -9.77 -2.37
N GLN A 43 7.77 -8.59 -2.67
CA GLN A 43 7.54 -8.16 -4.05
C GLN A 43 8.86 -7.81 -4.76
N ARG A 44 9.83 -7.16 -4.08
CA ARG A 44 11.17 -6.93 -4.61
C ARG A 44 11.90 -8.24 -4.89
N MET A 45 11.83 -9.19 -3.93
CA MET A 45 12.38 -10.53 -4.12
C MET A 45 11.79 -11.21 -5.36
N ALA A 46 10.47 -11.11 -5.59
CA ALA A 46 9.84 -11.66 -6.79
C ALA A 46 10.40 -11.05 -8.08
N LEU A 47 10.61 -9.73 -8.12
CA LEU A 47 11.24 -9.05 -9.25
C LEU A 47 12.69 -9.52 -9.46
N GLU A 48 13.44 -9.68 -8.40
CA GLU A 48 14.86 -10.07 -8.43
C GLU A 48 15.08 -11.52 -8.85
N THR A 49 14.07 -12.38 -8.75
CA THR A 49 14.15 -13.77 -9.27
C THR A 49 14.05 -13.84 -10.79
N ASP A 50 13.56 -12.80 -11.45
CA ASP A 50 13.48 -12.75 -12.90
C ASP A 50 14.89 -12.49 -13.50
N PRO A 51 15.48 -13.43 -14.25
CA PRO A 51 16.83 -13.29 -14.78
C PRO A 51 16.98 -12.13 -15.76
N THR A 52 15.90 -11.64 -16.34
CA THR A 52 15.91 -10.50 -17.25
C THR A 52 15.83 -9.16 -16.52
N PHE A 53 15.44 -9.13 -15.27
CA PHE A 53 15.31 -7.94 -14.44
C PHE A 53 16.65 -7.27 -14.31
N ARG A 54 17.49 -6.85 -14.28
CA ARG A 54 18.78 -6.17 -14.28
C ARG A 54 19.71 -6.55 -15.45
N ALA A 55 19.45 -7.68 -16.12
CA ALA A 55 20.23 -8.09 -17.27
C ALA A 55 19.79 -7.39 -18.57
N CYS A 56 18.51 -7.11 -18.71
CA CYS A 56 17.97 -6.35 -19.82
C CYS A 56 18.21 -4.84 -19.59
N LYS A 57 18.78 -4.18 -20.59
CA LYS A 57 19.09 -2.73 -20.50
C LYS A 57 17.90 -1.83 -20.85
N ASP A 58 16.73 -2.40 -21.11
CA ASP A 58 15.51 -1.67 -21.42
C ASP A 58 14.37 -2.03 -20.47
N LEU A 59 13.28 -1.29 -20.55
CA LEU A 59 12.11 -1.44 -19.66
C LEU A 59 11.33 -2.74 -19.84
N ARG A 60 11.72 -3.62 -20.79
CA ARG A 60 11.09 -4.94 -21.00
C ARG A 60 11.63 -6.02 -20.06
N GLY A 61 12.75 -5.75 -19.37
CA GLY A 61 13.30 -6.67 -18.38
C GLY A 61 12.39 -6.81 -17.15
N GLY A 62 12.37 -8.00 -16.55
CA GLY A 62 11.68 -8.25 -15.28
C GLY A 62 10.17 -8.43 -15.37
N GLN A 63 9.60 -8.63 -16.57
CA GLN A 63 8.14 -8.73 -16.74
C GLN A 63 7.52 -9.91 -15.97
N LYS A 64 8.17 -11.07 -15.93
CA LYS A 64 7.69 -12.23 -15.17
C LYS A 64 7.77 -12.00 -13.67
N GLY A 65 8.85 -11.37 -13.22
CA GLY A 65 8.97 -10.91 -11.84
C GLY A 65 7.89 -9.92 -11.45
N LEU A 66 7.56 -8.98 -12.36
CA LEU A 66 6.49 -8.00 -12.17
C LEU A 66 5.10 -8.66 -12.07
N GLU A 67 4.79 -9.65 -12.93
CA GLU A 67 3.56 -10.42 -12.82
C GLU A 67 3.41 -11.05 -11.42
N THR A 68 4.48 -11.68 -10.93
CA THR A 68 4.50 -12.32 -9.61
C THR A 68 4.39 -11.28 -8.48
N ALA A 69 5.16 -10.20 -8.54
CA ALA A 69 5.10 -9.11 -7.57
C ALA A 69 3.70 -8.51 -7.50
N ARG A 70 3.04 -8.33 -8.64
CA ARG A 70 1.67 -7.83 -8.71
C ARG A 70 0.67 -8.79 -8.08
N ALA A 71 0.79 -10.09 -8.31
CA ALA A 71 -0.05 -11.10 -7.68
C ALA A 71 0.09 -11.06 -6.14
N ILE A 72 1.33 -11.00 -5.63
CA ILE A 72 1.60 -10.83 -4.19
C ILE A 72 0.92 -9.57 -3.65
N SER A 73 1.07 -8.43 -4.34
CA SER A 73 0.47 -7.18 -3.89
C SER A 73 -1.06 -7.24 -3.86
N LEU A 74 -1.66 -7.97 -4.79
CA LEU A 74 -3.11 -8.07 -4.86
C LEU A 74 -3.71 -8.79 -3.65
N ILE A 75 -3.05 -9.84 -3.17
CA ILE A 75 -3.46 -10.54 -1.94
C ILE A 75 -3.43 -9.56 -0.76
N SER A 76 -2.39 -8.72 -0.67
CA SER A 76 -2.27 -7.75 0.42
C SER A 76 -3.33 -6.64 0.41
N TYR A 77 -3.97 -6.38 -0.74
CA TYR A 77 -5.04 -5.38 -0.89
C TYR A 77 -6.44 -5.93 -0.61
N ARG A 78 -6.55 -7.21 -0.30
CA ARG A 78 -7.84 -7.88 -0.08
C ARG A 78 -7.96 -8.37 1.34
N SER A 79 -9.18 -8.32 1.86
CA SER A 79 -9.51 -9.03 3.09
C SER A 79 -9.79 -10.50 2.78
N PHE A 80 -9.68 -11.34 3.80
CA PHE A 80 -10.10 -12.74 3.73
C PHE A 80 -11.56 -12.87 3.25
N ASP A 81 -12.48 -12.13 3.87
CA ASP A 81 -13.90 -12.20 3.55
C ASP A 81 -14.21 -11.73 2.13
N GLY A 82 -13.64 -10.59 1.73
CA GLY A 82 -13.84 -10.04 0.40
C GLY A 82 -13.25 -10.92 -0.70
N TYR A 83 -12.10 -11.57 -0.43
CA TYR A 83 -11.49 -12.50 -1.37
C TYR A 83 -12.33 -13.76 -1.54
N ASN A 84 -12.75 -14.40 -0.45
CA ASN A 84 -13.60 -15.58 -0.49
C ASN A 84 -14.95 -15.31 -1.14
N LEU A 85 -15.57 -14.17 -0.86
CA LEU A 85 -16.85 -13.82 -1.48
C LEU A 85 -16.75 -13.75 -3.01
N THR A 86 -15.62 -13.31 -3.54
CA THR A 86 -15.44 -13.06 -4.99
C THR A 86 -14.75 -14.19 -5.74
N GLN A 87 -13.92 -15.00 -5.06
CA GLN A 87 -13.09 -16.04 -5.69
C GLN A 87 -13.42 -17.46 -5.22
N TYR A 88 -14.56 -17.67 -4.54
CA TYR A 88 -14.99 -18.97 -4.08
C TYR A 88 -15.16 -19.94 -5.27
N GLU A 89 -14.61 -21.15 -5.14
CA GLU A 89 -14.83 -22.22 -6.11
C GLU A 89 -16.23 -22.81 -5.93
N THR A 90 -17.01 -22.84 -7.00
CA THR A 90 -18.41 -23.27 -6.96
C THR A 90 -18.60 -24.72 -7.41
N ASN A 91 -17.53 -25.35 -7.92
CA ASN A 91 -17.57 -26.76 -8.35
C ASN A 91 -16.85 -27.62 -7.31
N ASP A 92 -17.63 -28.36 -6.53
CA ASP A 92 -17.11 -29.23 -5.46
C ASP A 92 -16.31 -30.44 -6.01
N ASP A 93 -16.45 -30.77 -7.28
CA ASP A 93 -15.71 -31.86 -7.96
C ASP A 93 -14.31 -31.41 -8.41
N CYS A 94 -13.97 -30.14 -8.28
CA CYS A 94 -12.65 -29.64 -8.63
C CYS A 94 -11.58 -30.18 -7.68
N LEU A 95 -10.55 -30.81 -8.22
CA LEU A 95 -9.39 -31.26 -7.46
C LEU A 95 -8.59 -30.09 -6.86
N PHE A 96 -8.57 -28.97 -7.56
CA PHE A 96 -7.86 -27.75 -7.14
C PHE A 96 -8.77 -26.54 -7.26
N ALA A 97 -8.68 -25.62 -6.30
CA ALA A 97 -9.35 -24.32 -6.34
C ALA A 97 -8.75 -23.44 -7.45
N SER A 98 -9.21 -23.65 -8.68
CA SER A 98 -8.63 -23.04 -9.89
C SER A 98 -9.01 -21.57 -10.06
N ARG A 99 -10.17 -21.16 -9.54
CA ARG A 99 -10.70 -19.79 -9.71
C ARG A 99 -9.81 -18.74 -9.08
N ALA A 100 -9.41 -18.91 -7.81
CA ALA A 100 -8.50 -18.01 -7.12
C ALA A 100 -7.13 -17.96 -7.80
N ALA A 101 -6.57 -19.12 -8.18
CA ALA A 101 -5.29 -19.19 -8.88
C ALA A 101 -5.31 -18.49 -10.25
N SER A 102 -6.38 -18.67 -11.02
CA SER A 102 -6.57 -18.02 -12.32
C SER A 102 -6.69 -16.50 -12.17
N TYR A 103 -7.38 -16.04 -11.11
CA TYR A 103 -7.54 -14.63 -10.83
C TYR A 103 -6.20 -13.97 -10.52
N GLU A 104 -5.36 -14.58 -9.70
CA GLU A 104 -4.03 -14.05 -9.37
C GLU A 104 -3.14 -13.94 -10.62
N ARG A 105 -3.09 -14.99 -11.45
CA ARG A 105 -2.33 -14.95 -12.71
C ARG A 105 -2.82 -13.85 -13.65
N TYR A 106 -4.12 -13.76 -13.84
CA TYR A 106 -4.74 -12.72 -14.68
C TYR A 106 -4.39 -11.31 -14.20
N GLN A 107 -4.40 -11.07 -12.88
CA GLN A 107 -4.13 -9.76 -12.34
C GLN A 107 -2.63 -9.38 -12.44
N GLY A 108 -1.74 -10.35 -12.33
CA GLY A 108 -0.31 -10.16 -12.58
C GLY A 108 -0.06 -9.75 -14.04
N GLU A 109 -0.53 -10.56 -14.98
CA GLU A 109 -0.41 -10.32 -16.43
C GLU A 109 -1.04 -8.99 -16.85
N LYS A 110 -2.19 -8.64 -16.28
CA LYS A 110 -2.91 -7.41 -16.59
C LYS A 110 -2.09 -6.15 -16.34
N LEU A 111 -1.24 -6.13 -15.31
CA LEU A 111 -0.39 -4.97 -15.04
C LEU A 111 0.68 -4.80 -16.13
N VAL A 112 1.35 -5.89 -16.50
CA VAL A 112 2.35 -5.92 -17.56
C VAL A 112 1.73 -5.54 -18.91
N ASN A 113 0.57 -6.13 -19.25
CA ASN A 113 -0.15 -5.84 -20.48
C ASN A 113 -0.64 -4.38 -20.60
N ARG A 114 -0.73 -3.65 -19.49
CA ARG A 114 -0.98 -2.21 -19.45
C ARG A 114 0.28 -1.37 -19.67
N GLY A 115 1.42 -2.00 -19.88
CA GLY A 115 2.69 -1.33 -20.15
C GLY A 115 3.40 -0.83 -18.90
N PHE A 116 3.04 -1.30 -17.70
CA PHE A 116 3.79 -0.97 -16.50
C PHE A 116 5.11 -1.76 -16.49
N ASP A 117 6.21 -1.10 -16.14
CA ASP A 117 7.54 -1.73 -16.16
C ASP A 117 8.03 -2.11 -14.76
N ALA A 118 8.91 -3.13 -14.72
CA ALA A 118 9.42 -3.69 -13.48
C ALA A 118 10.33 -2.74 -12.71
N TYR A 119 11.05 -1.86 -13.39
CA TYR A 119 11.96 -0.90 -12.74
C TYR A 119 11.18 0.18 -12.01
N SER A 120 10.17 0.77 -12.66
CA SER A 120 9.26 1.73 -12.02
C SER A 120 8.57 1.11 -10.81
N TYR A 121 8.11 -0.14 -10.94
CA TYR A 121 7.48 -0.85 -9.82
C TYR A 121 8.46 -1.04 -8.66
N TYR A 122 9.67 -1.50 -8.94
CA TYR A 122 10.72 -1.72 -7.94
C TYR A 122 11.06 -0.43 -7.17
N TYR A 123 11.23 0.68 -7.87
CA TYR A 123 11.52 1.96 -7.24
C TYR A 123 10.32 2.52 -6.44
N LEU A 124 9.09 2.29 -6.90
CA LEU A 124 7.90 2.67 -6.13
C LEU A 124 7.80 1.89 -4.80
N LEU A 125 8.19 0.61 -4.77
CA LEU A 125 8.28 -0.16 -3.53
C LEU A 125 9.29 0.47 -2.55
N HIS A 126 10.44 0.92 -3.05
CA HIS A 126 11.42 1.66 -2.22
C HIS A 126 10.89 3.01 -1.76
N CYS A 127 10.12 3.72 -2.59
CA CYS A 127 9.47 4.96 -2.19
C CYS A 127 8.50 4.72 -1.02
N VAL A 128 7.74 3.62 -1.04
CA VAL A 128 6.89 3.23 0.10
C VAL A 128 7.73 3.04 1.36
N ASP A 129 8.80 2.24 1.30
CA ASP A 129 9.67 1.99 2.45
C ASP A 129 10.36 3.25 2.98
N SER A 130 10.53 4.27 2.15
CA SER A 130 11.15 5.52 2.54
C SER A 130 10.26 6.40 3.43
N GLN A 131 8.95 6.10 3.53
CA GLN A 131 8.01 6.92 4.26
C GLN A 131 8.34 7.00 5.76
N ASN A 132 8.64 8.19 6.23
CA ASN A 132 8.85 8.52 7.64
C ASN A 132 8.83 10.03 7.85
N VAL A 133 7.67 10.58 8.20
CA VAL A 133 7.52 12.02 8.45
C VAL A 133 8.35 12.53 9.62
N GLY A 134 8.76 11.65 10.54
CA GLY A 134 9.59 12.00 11.69
C GLY A 134 11.07 12.17 11.39
N ARG A 135 11.53 11.80 10.18
CA ARG A 135 12.94 11.89 9.78
C ARG A 135 13.39 13.34 9.75
N HIS A 136 14.46 13.64 10.50
CA HIS A 136 15.00 15.00 10.71
C HIS A 136 14.01 16.01 11.32
N ARG A 137 12.91 15.53 11.94
CA ARG A 137 11.89 16.37 12.60
C ARG A 137 11.66 16.01 14.08
N GLY A 138 12.60 15.36 14.72
CA GLY A 138 12.47 14.98 16.14
C GLY A 138 11.54 13.80 16.43
N GLY A 139 11.19 13.03 15.40
CA GLY A 139 10.31 11.86 15.52
C GLY A 139 8.88 12.11 15.03
N ILE A 140 8.11 11.02 14.92
CA ILE A 140 6.75 11.02 14.32
C ILE A 140 5.81 11.94 15.12
N VAL A 141 5.79 11.81 16.44
CA VAL A 141 4.91 12.60 17.31
C VAL A 141 5.15 14.11 17.11
N HIS A 142 6.42 14.49 17.11
CA HIS A 142 6.79 15.90 16.92
C HIS A 142 6.42 16.40 15.51
N ALA A 143 6.62 15.59 14.48
CA ALA A 143 6.25 15.95 13.12
C ALA A 143 4.74 16.11 12.96
N LEU A 144 3.94 15.15 13.47
CA LEU A 144 2.48 15.21 13.39
C LEU A 144 1.89 16.38 14.18
N ALA A 145 2.50 16.76 15.31
CA ALA A 145 2.08 17.91 16.10
C ALA A 145 2.24 19.27 15.37
N GLN A 146 3.01 19.32 14.27
CA GLN A 146 3.17 20.52 13.45
C GLN A 146 2.01 20.74 12.47
N ILE A 147 1.15 19.75 12.26
CA ILE A 147 0.02 19.84 11.31
C ILE A 147 -1.01 20.82 11.88
N LYS A 148 -1.19 21.97 11.22
CA LYS A 148 -2.15 23.02 11.58
C LYS A 148 -3.54 22.77 10.94
N ALA A 149 -3.59 22.02 9.86
CA ALA A 149 -4.80 21.73 9.10
C ALA A 149 -5.86 21.05 9.97
N LYS A 150 -7.13 21.42 9.78
CA LYS A 150 -8.25 20.58 10.26
C LYS A 150 -8.20 19.26 9.51
N SER A 151 -7.97 18.19 10.24
CA SER A 151 -7.63 16.90 9.64
C SER A 151 -8.66 15.83 9.94
N ILE A 152 -8.84 14.91 9.00
CA ILE A 152 -9.61 13.69 9.18
C ILE A 152 -8.69 12.50 8.87
N VAL A 153 -8.66 11.54 9.77
CA VAL A 153 -7.96 10.26 9.60
C VAL A 153 -9.00 9.18 9.44
N ILE A 154 -8.96 8.49 8.31
CA ILE A 154 -9.94 7.45 7.96
C ILE A 154 -9.24 6.12 7.83
N ALA A 155 -9.64 5.15 8.66
CA ALA A 155 -9.26 3.75 8.57
C ALA A 155 -10.38 2.91 7.97
N ILE A 156 -10.04 1.73 7.45
CA ILE A 156 -10.98 0.75 6.90
C ILE A 156 -10.78 -0.55 7.68
N THR A 157 -11.86 -1.14 8.21
CA THR A 157 -11.78 -2.29 9.13
C THR A 157 -11.11 -3.52 8.51
N SER A 158 -11.24 -3.68 7.21
CA SER A 158 -10.67 -4.78 6.45
C SER A 158 -9.28 -4.52 5.86
N ASP A 159 -8.69 -3.35 6.11
CA ASP A 159 -7.37 -3.00 5.58
C ASP A 159 -6.27 -3.76 6.31
N GLY A 160 -5.64 -4.70 5.60
CA GLY A 160 -4.53 -5.50 6.12
C GLY A 160 -3.17 -4.81 6.02
N LEU A 161 -3.04 -3.73 5.25
CA LEU A 161 -1.78 -2.99 5.10
C LEU A 161 -1.66 -1.83 6.08
N PHE A 162 -2.77 -1.11 6.29
CA PHE A 162 -2.88 0.01 7.22
C PHE A 162 -3.99 -0.28 8.24
N PRO A 163 -3.77 -1.20 9.18
CA PRO A 163 -4.81 -1.64 10.10
C PRO A 163 -5.33 -0.47 10.96
N PRO A 164 -6.63 -0.49 11.32
CA PRO A 164 -7.25 0.59 12.08
C PRO A 164 -6.54 0.95 13.38
N CYS A 165 -5.92 -0.02 14.06
CA CYS A 165 -5.18 0.22 15.30
C CYS A 165 -4.01 1.18 15.10
N GLU A 166 -3.24 1.04 14.00
CA GLU A 166 -2.16 1.98 13.67
C GLU A 166 -2.71 3.38 13.38
N SER A 167 -3.75 3.46 12.55
CA SER A 167 -4.35 4.75 12.18
C SER A 167 -4.92 5.50 13.39
N LYS A 168 -5.54 4.79 14.32
CA LYS A 168 -6.06 5.34 15.57
C LYS A 168 -4.93 5.83 16.48
N ASP A 169 -3.82 5.09 16.53
CA ASP A 169 -2.68 5.44 17.38
C ASP A 169 -2.03 6.76 16.93
N TRP A 170 -1.71 6.93 15.66
CA TRP A 170 -1.04 8.16 15.24
C TRP A 170 -1.98 9.36 15.03
N ALA A 171 -3.28 9.14 14.83
CA ALA A 171 -4.25 10.23 14.67
C ALA A 171 -4.29 11.17 15.88
N GLN A 172 -4.10 10.64 17.09
CA GLN A 172 -4.12 11.42 18.33
C GLN A 172 -3.01 12.48 18.43
N TYR A 173 -1.94 12.35 17.65
CA TYR A 173 -0.82 13.28 17.66
C TYR A 173 -1.00 14.49 16.73
N ILE A 174 -2.10 14.53 15.95
CA ILE A 174 -2.44 15.71 15.14
C ILE A 174 -3.43 16.57 15.94
N PRO A 175 -3.08 17.84 16.27
CA PRO A 175 -3.86 18.65 17.22
C PRO A 175 -5.34 18.86 16.85
N ASN A 176 -5.65 19.01 15.56
CA ASN A 176 -6.99 19.28 15.05
C ASN A 176 -7.50 18.13 14.18
N SER A 177 -7.37 16.89 14.65
CA SER A 177 -7.82 15.73 13.90
C SER A 177 -9.08 15.09 14.46
N GLN A 178 -9.82 14.46 13.57
CA GLN A 178 -10.91 13.53 13.88
C GLN A 178 -10.56 12.17 13.26
N TYR A 179 -10.79 11.10 14.03
CA TYR A 179 -10.63 9.74 13.55
C TYR A 179 -11.97 9.14 13.17
N PHE A 180 -12.03 8.51 11.99
CA PHE A 180 -13.19 7.76 11.52
C PHE A 180 -12.78 6.38 11.07
N GLN A 181 -13.69 5.43 11.23
CA GLN A 181 -13.51 4.07 10.79
C GLN A 181 -14.65 3.70 9.84
N ILE A 182 -14.32 3.23 8.66
CA ILE A 182 -15.28 2.69 7.70
C ILE A 182 -15.38 1.19 7.92
N GLU A 183 -16.58 0.74 8.24
CA GLU A 183 -16.85 -0.69 8.32
C GLU A 183 -16.90 -1.28 6.91
N SER A 184 -16.01 -2.23 6.65
CA SER A 184 -15.92 -2.93 5.37
C SER A 184 -15.43 -4.35 5.59
N ARG A 185 -15.86 -5.23 4.71
CA ARG A 185 -15.35 -6.60 4.59
C ARG A 185 -14.59 -6.87 3.28
N PHE A 186 -14.42 -5.83 2.47
CA PHE A 186 -13.74 -5.91 1.17
C PHE A 186 -12.33 -5.34 1.23
#